data_a12f98dff120d8662dee818bf2318770
#
_entry.id   a12f98dff120d8662dee818bf2318770
#
_cell.length_a   1.000
_cell.length_b   1.000
_cell.length_c   1.000
_cell.angle_alpha   90.00
_cell.angle_beta   90.00
_cell.angle_gamma   90.00
#
_symmetry.space_group_name_H-M   'P 1'
#
loop_
_entity.id
_entity.type
_entity.pdbx_description
1 polymer ?
#
loop_
_entity_poly.entity_id
_entity_poly.type
_entity_poly.pdbx_seq_one_letter_code
_entity_poly.pdbx_strand_id
1 'polypeptide(L)'
;MSDTTRPAIEMAGVAKQFGATQALRGLDLTVPAGTVCGLLGPNGAGKTTAVRVLATLVAPDRGTARVAGHDVVRAAEDVRRSIGLAGQHAAVDEGITGRDNLHLLGRLHRLGARRARVRADELLTRFGLAEAADRLVRTYSGGMRRRLDLIASLVTSPPVLFLDEPTTGLDPRSRQEIWDTVKELADGGTTVLLTTQYLEEADRLADDIVVVDHGSAIATGPPDRLKAAIGSQVSVTLATPGQLASTAVVLSAMTGGDAQVDVAERTVTVLTAPGVSVLLPSLVRELDGAGVVAQDVAVRTPSLDDVFLALTGRSGGAPAEAGAPAEAGASAEPAEVGGPTEAGRAA
;
A
#
# COMPACT_ATOMS: atom_id res chain seq x y z
N MET A 1 26.04 19.69 -6.51
CA MET A 1 24.74 20.37 -6.45
C MET A 1 23.80 19.52 -7.30
N SER A 2 23.06 18.64 -6.66
CA SER A 2 22.09 17.78 -7.34
C SER A 2 20.95 18.64 -7.84
N ASP A 3 20.63 18.54 -9.12
CA ASP A 3 19.52 19.24 -9.77
C ASP A 3 18.18 18.71 -9.21
N THR A 4 17.75 19.25 -8.09
CA THR A 4 16.58 18.84 -7.29
C THR A 4 15.25 19.26 -7.95
N THR A 5 15.28 19.68 -9.21
CA THR A 5 14.14 20.31 -9.90
C THR A 5 13.33 19.35 -10.79
N ARG A 6 13.81 18.14 -11.08
CA ARG A 6 13.03 17.19 -11.91
C ARG A 6 12.48 16.05 -11.08
N PRO A 7 11.17 15.79 -11.15
CA PRO A 7 10.58 14.62 -10.51
C PRO A 7 11.17 13.32 -11.10
N ALA A 8 11.31 12.31 -10.24
CA ALA A 8 11.77 10.99 -10.67
C ALA A 8 10.69 10.22 -11.43
N ILE A 9 9.42 10.48 -11.10
CA ILE A 9 8.27 9.86 -11.76
C ILE A 9 7.25 10.94 -12.09
N GLU A 10 6.73 10.93 -13.30
CA GLU A 10 5.67 11.82 -13.76
C GLU A 10 4.64 11.05 -14.57
N MET A 11 3.37 11.29 -14.30
CA MET A 11 2.23 10.91 -15.15
C MET A 11 1.36 12.14 -15.34
N ALA A 12 0.99 12.45 -16.58
CA ALA A 12 0.12 13.57 -16.90
C ALA A 12 -1.04 13.08 -17.79
N GLY A 13 -2.24 13.11 -17.24
CA GLY A 13 -3.48 12.73 -17.90
C GLY A 13 -3.49 11.29 -18.40
N VAL A 14 -2.80 10.36 -17.73
CA VAL A 14 -2.63 8.99 -18.22
C VAL A 14 -3.93 8.21 -18.17
N ALA A 15 -4.38 7.72 -19.32
CA ALA A 15 -5.55 6.86 -19.44
C ALA A 15 -5.17 5.49 -19.99
N LYS A 16 -5.85 4.44 -19.51
CA LYS A 16 -5.69 3.06 -19.99
C LYS A 16 -7.00 2.30 -19.93
N GLN A 17 -7.33 1.64 -21.02
CA GLN A 17 -8.51 0.81 -21.15
C GLN A 17 -8.13 -0.62 -21.54
N PHE A 18 -8.81 -1.60 -20.94
CA PHE A 18 -8.72 -3.02 -21.28
C PHE A 18 -10.12 -3.54 -21.64
N GLY A 19 -10.37 -3.75 -22.91
CA GLY A 19 -11.71 -4.11 -23.40
C GLY A 19 -12.73 -3.04 -22.99
N ALA A 20 -13.75 -3.41 -22.22
CA ALA A 20 -14.77 -2.49 -21.70
C ALA A 20 -14.35 -1.77 -20.41
N THR A 21 -13.26 -2.19 -19.75
CA THR A 21 -12.85 -1.66 -18.45
C THR A 21 -11.83 -0.54 -18.61
N GLN A 22 -12.19 0.65 -18.15
CA GLN A 22 -11.27 1.79 -18.08
C GLN A 22 -10.51 1.73 -16.75
N ALA A 23 -9.26 1.27 -16.80
CA ALA A 23 -8.43 1.07 -15.62
C ALA A 23 -7.78 2.36 -15.12
N LEU A 24 -7.43 3.30 -16.02
CA LEU A 24 -6.94 4.64 -15.67
C LEU A 24 -7.76 5.69 -16.44
N ARG A 25 -8.16 6.77 -15.75
CA ARG A 25 -9.07 7.81 -16.24
C ARG A 25 -8.45 9.20 -16.19
N GLY A 26 -7.25 9.35 -16.72
CA GLY A 26 -6.51 10.62 -16.68
C GLY A 26 -5.77 10.79 -15.36
N LEU A 27 -5.01 9.76 -14.96
CA LEU A 27 -4.23 9.79 -13.72
C LEU A 27 -3.06 10.76 -13.85
N ASP A 28 -2.99 11.70 -12.90
CA ASP A 28 -1.84 12.56 -12.67
C ASP A 28 -1.06 12.08 -11.45
N LEU A 29 0.27 12.04 -11.56
CA LEU A 29 1.18 11.61 -10.51
C LEU A 29 2.52 12.32 -10.68
N THR A 30 3.06 12.87 -9.59
CA THR A 30 4.40 13.45 -9.56
C THR A 30 5.12 12.99 -8.30
N VAL A 31 6.29 12.35 -8.46
CA VAL A 31 7.09 11.86 -7.34
C VAL A 31 8.47 12.52 -7.39
N PRO A 32 8.84 13.28 -6.36
CA PRO A 32 10.18 13.86 -6.24
C PRO A 32 11.26 12.78 -6.14
N ALA A 33 12.48 13.09 -6.58
CA ALA A 33 13.60 12.16 -6.47
C ALA A 33 13.98 11.92 -5.00
N GLY A 34 14.26 10.66 -4.64
CA GLY A 34 14.70 10.26 -3.31
C GLY A 34 13.59 10.26 -2.25
N THR A 35 12.32 10.22 -2.66
CA THR A 35 11.16 10.14 -1.76
C THR A 35 10.39 8.82 -1.92
N VAL A 36 9.58 8.50 -0.92
CA VAL A 36 8.61 7.40 -0.96
C VAL A 36 7.23 7.96 -1.27
N CYS A 37 6.63 7.53 -2.37
CA CYS A 37 5.25 7.85 -2.71
C CYS A 37 4.36 6.61 -2.57
N GLY A 38 3.30 6.72 -1.77
CA GLY A 38 2.28 5.69 -1.62
C GLY A 38 1.14 5.89 -2.62
N LEU A 39 0.90 4.93 -3.50
CA LEU A 39 -0.29 4.88 -4.36
C LEU A 39 -1.35 4.03 -3.65
N LEU A 40 -2.26 4.70 -2.95
CA LEU A 40 -3.25 4.09 -2.07
C LEU A 40 -4.60 3.95 -2.76
N GLY A 41 -5.33 2.87 -2.50
CA GLY A 41 -6.68 2.68 -3.02
C GLY A 41 -7.16 1.24 -2.93
N PRO A 42 -8.45 1.00 -3.16
CA PRO A 42 -9.02 -0.35 -3.11
C PRO A 42 -8.52 -1.22 -4.27
N ASN A 43 -8.86 -2.52 -4.20
CA ASN A 43 -8.60 -3.44 -5.30
C ASN A 43 -9.39 -2.99 -6.54
N GLY A 44 -8.74 -2.98 -7.70
CA GLY A 44 -9.34 -2.50 -8.94
C GLY A 44 -9.29 -0.98 -9.14
N ALA A 45 -8.75 -0.20 -8.21
CA ALA A 45 -8.63 1.27 -8.37
C ALA A 45 -7.69 1.71 -9.51
N GLY A 46 -6.85 0.82 -10.04
CA GLY A 46 -5.90 1.14 -11.12
C GLY A 46 -4.43 1.17 -10.70
N LYS A 47 -4.10 0.93 -9.42
CA LYS A 47 -2.73 1.00 -8.88
C LYS A 47 -1.71 0.16 -9.67
N THR A 48 -1.95 -1.15 -9.78
CA THR A 48 -1.10 -2.06 -10.55
C THR A 48 -1.00 -1.67 -12.03
N THR A 49 -2.07 -1.12 -12.60
CA THR A 49 -2.05 -0.62 -13.99
C THR A 49 -1.14 0.60 -14.13
N ALA A 50 -1.16 1.52 -13.18
CA ALA A 50 -0.25 2.67 -13.16
C ALA A 50 1.22 2.21 -13.08
N VAL A 51 1.54 1.27 -12.17
CA VAL A 51 2.89 0.67 -12.09
C VAL A 51 3.28 -0.01 -13.39
N ARG A 52 2.38 -0.78 -14.02
CA ARG A 52 2.67 -1.45 -15.31
C ARG A 52 2.95 -0.46 -16.43
N VAL A 53 2.26 0.69 -16.47
CA VAL A 53 2.54 1.76 -17.44
C VAL A 53 3.92 2.36 -17.18
N LEU A 54 4.23 2.73 -15.94
CA LEU A 54 5.52 3.30 -15.55
C LEU A 54 6.69 2.32 -15.79
N ALA A 55 6.47 1.02 -15.54
CA ALA A 55 7.44 -0.03 -15.80
C ALA A 55 7.55 -0.44 -17.28
N THR A 56 6.86 0.25 -18.19
CA THR A 56 6.86 -0.03 -19.64
C THR A 56 6.26 -1.39 -20.05
N LEU A 57 5.53 -2.04 -19.16
CA LEU A 57 4.88 -3.33 -19.44
C LEU A 57 3.59 -3.17 -20.23
N VAL A 58 2.97 -1.98 -20.15
CA VAL A 58 1.74 -1.63 -20.87
C VAL A 58 1.88 -0.19 -21.36
N ALA A 59 1.59 0.07 -22.62
CA ALA A 59 1.55 1.43 -23.15
C ALA A 59 0.25 2.14 -22.72
N PRO A 60 0.32 3.42 -22.32
CA PRO A 60 -0.87 4.24 -22.08
C PRO A 60 -1.62 4.47 -23.40
N ASP A 61 -2.95 4.64 -23.33
CA ASP A 61 -3.77 4.97 -24.49
C ASP A 61 -3.81 6.49 -24.74
N ARG A 62 -3.69 7.27 -23.63
CA ARG A 62 -3.61 8.75 -23.66
C ARG A 62 -2.73 9.24 -22.53
N GLY A 63 -2.32 10.51 -22.63
CA GLY A 63 -1.44 11.15 -21.64
C GLY A 63 0.02 10.81 -21.88
N THR A 64 0.87 11.22 -20.95
CA THR A 64 2.31 10.98 -20.98
C THR A 64 2.79 10.48 -19.63
N ALA A 65 3.80 9.60 -19.64
CA ALA A 65 4.45 9.15 -18.43
C ALA A 65 5.97 9.16 -18.60
N ARG A 66 6.69 9.54 -17.54
CA ARG A 66 8.15 9.59 -17.51
C ARG A 66 8.69 8.98 -16.22
N VAL A 67 9.83 8.31 -16.34
CA VAL A 67 10.56 7.74 -15.20
C VAL A 67 12.04 8.05 -15.37
N ALA A 68 12.67 8.59 -14.34
CA ALA A 68 14.06 9.07 -14.38
C ALA A 68 14.33 9.98 -15.57
N GLY A 69 13.35 10.83 -15.96
CA GLY A 69 13.43 11.73 -17.09
C GLY A 69 13.18 11.10 -18.46
N HIS A 70 13.03 9.77 -18.56
CA HIS A 70 12.79 9.02 -19.80
C HIS A 70 11.30 8.78 -20.03
N ASP A 71 10.84 9.00 -21.28
CA ASP A 71 9.46 8.72 -21.68
C ASP A 71 9.22 7.20 -21.76
N VAL A 72 8.16 6.71 -21.12
CA VAL A 72 7.88 5.26 -20.99
C VAL A 72 7.58 4.55 -22.30
N VAL A 73 7.19 5.30 -23.36
CA VAL A 73 6.90 4.75 -24.69
C VAL A 73 8.11 4.90 -25.61
N ARG A 74 8.67 6.12 -25.66
CA ARG A 74 9.72 6.46 -26.65
C ARG A 74 11.11 6.00 -26.21
N ALA A 75 11.36 5.91 -24.91
CA ALA A 75 12.64 5.53 -24.31
C ALA A 75 12.47 4.35 -23.31
N ALA A 76 11.62 3.38 -23.65
CA ALA A 76 11.25 2.28 -22.78
C ALA A 76 12.47 1.45 -22.29
N GLU A 77 13.51 1.32 -23.11
CA GLU A 77 14.72 0.59 -22.71
C GLU A 77 15.54 1.36 -21.66
N ASP A 78 15.60 2.68 -21.75
CA ASP A 78 16.29 3.51 -20.76
C ASP A 78 15.50 3.53 -19.43
N VAL A 79 14.17 3.55 -19.50
CA VAL A 79 13.30 3.36 -18.31
C VAL A 79 13.62 2.02 -17.65
N ARG A 80 13.61 0.90 -18.38
CA ARG A 80 13.90 -0.43 -17.83
C ARG A 80 15.28 -0.57 -17.21
N ARG A 81 16.27 0.21 -17.67
CA ARG A 81 17.60 0.27 -17.06
C ARG A 81 17.64 1.09 -15.78
N SER A 82 16.68 2.00 -15.60
CA SER A 82 16.61 2.93 -14.48
C SER A 82 15.67 2.48 -13.36
N ILE A 83 14.98 1.35 -13.51
CA ILE A 83 13.99 0.88 -12.55
C ILE A 83 14.32 -0.48 -11.96
N GLY A 84 13.91 -0.69 -10.71
CA GLY A 84 13.64 -1.99 -10.11
C GLY A 84 12.14 -2.20 -9.99
N LEU A 85 11.67 -3.42 -10.13
CA LEU A 85 10.27 -3.77 -9.96
C LEU A 85 10.15 -5.05 -9.12
N ALA A 86 9.48 -4.95 -7.98
CA ALA A 86 9.01 -6.10 -7.22
C ALA A 86 7.47 -6.14 -7.34
N GLY A 87 6.98 -7.07 -8.13
CA GLY A 87 5.56 -7.23 -8.43
C GLY A 87 4.82 -8.09 -7.39
N GLN A 88 3.53 -8.39 -7.64
CA GLN A 88 2.72 -9.27 -6.79
C GLN A 88 3.22 -10.73 -6.82
N HIS A 89 3.82 -11.16 -7.92
CA HIS A 89 4.43 -12.49 -8.06
C HIS A 89 5.93 -12.38 -7.97
N ALA A 90 6.53 -13.24 -7.15
CA ALA A 90 7.97 -13.28 -7.01
C ALA A 90 8.64 -13.62 -8.35
N ALA A 91 9.65 -12.82 -8.70
CA ALA A 91 10.46 -13.05 -9.90
C ALA A 91 11.58 -14.08 -9.69
N VAL A 92 11.73 -14.60 -8.45
CA VAL A 92 12.78 -15.55 -8.08
C VAL A 92 12.37 -16.98 -8.40
N ASP A 93 13.33 -17.77 -8.91
CA ASP A 93 13.16 -19.19 -9.19
C ASP A 93 13.29 -20.00 -7.90
N GLU A 94 12.26 -20.78 -7.56
CA GLU A 94 12.22 -21.61 -6.37
C GLU A 94 13.13 -22.85 -6.43
N GLY A 95 13.54 -23.24 -7.62
CA GLY A 95 14.37 -24.42 -7.88
C GLY A 95 15.88 -24.19 -7.69
N ILE A 96 16.32 -22.95 -7.53
CA ILE A 96 17.71 -22.60 -7.31
C ILE A 96 17.91 -21.87 -5.98
N THR A 97 19.15 -21.61 -5.59
CA THR A 97 19.45 -20.95 -4.32
C THR A 97 19.17 -19.45 -4.37
N GLY A 98 19.06 -18.80 -3.20
CA GLY A 98 18.91 -17.35 -3.14
C GLY A 98 20.10 -16.63 -3.80
N ARG A 99 21.30 -17.12 -3.58
CA ARG A 99 22.54 -16.61 -4.19
C ARG A 99 22.51 -16.75 -5.71
N ASP A 100 22.13 -17.92 -6.23
CA ASP A 100 22.08 -18.18 -7.67
C ASP A 100 21.02 -17.31 -8.37
N ASN A 101 19.89 -17.06 -7.72
CA ASN A 101 18.89 -16.14 -8.23
C ASN A 101 19.46 -14.75 -8.47
N LEU A 102 20.09 -14.15 -7.44
CA LEU A 102 20.67 -12.81 -7.55
C LEU A 102 21.83 -12.76 -8.53
N HIS A 103 22.67 -13.81 -8.55
CA HIS A 103 23.76 -13.92 -9.52
C HIS A 103 23.24 -14.00 -10.96
N LEU A 104 22.20 -14.82 -11.20
CA LEU A 104 21.55 -14.94 -12.50
C LEU A 104 20.99 -13.60 -12.98
N LEU A 105 20.23 -12.91 -12.11
CA LEU A 105 19.68 -11.59 -12.42
C LEU A 105 20.78 -10.57 -12.72
N GLY A 106 21.85 -10.54 -11.92
CA GLY A 106 22.98 -9.66 -12.17
C GLY A 106 23.61 -9.91 -13.55
N ARG A 107 23.69 -11.16 -13.97
CA ARG A 107 24.20 -11.52 -15.31
C ARG A 107 23.25 -11.11 -16.43
N LEU A 108 21.94 -11.30 -16.23
CA LEU A 108 20.92 -10.87 -17.20
C LEU A 108 20.95 -9.35 -17.39
N HIS A 109 21.21 -8.60 -16.31
CA HIS A 109 21.42 -7.16 -16.35
C HIS A 109 22.84 -6.74 -16.79
N ARG A 110 23.66 -7.66 -17.35
CA ARG A 110 24.98 -7.40 -17.92
C ARG A 110 26.04 -6.88 -16.94
N LEU A 111 25.91 -7.16 -15.63
CA LEU A 111 26.92 -6.77 -14.63
C LEU A 111 28.26 -7.54 -14.78
N GLY A 112 28.28 -8.60 -15.56
CA GLY A 112 29.40 -9.54 -15.65
C GLY A 112 29.47 -10.48 -14.43
N ALA A 113 30.06 -11.68 -14.59
CA ALA A 113 29.98 -12.75 -13.60
C ALA A 113 30.57 -12.37 -12.23
N ARG A 114 31.72 -11.69 -12.21
CA ARG A 114 32.43 -11.32 -10.97
C ARG A 114 31.61 -10.26 -10.17
N ARG A 115 31.16 -9.20 -10.85
CA ARG A 115 30.37 -8.14 -10.20
C ARG A 115 29.01 -8.65 -9.74
N ALA A 116 28.34 -9.49 -10.55
CA ALA A 116 27.06 -10.09 -10.18
C ALA A 116 27.17 -10.94 -8.90
N ARG A 117 28.28 -11.70 -8.74
CA ARG A 117 28.52 -12.50 -7.53
C ARG A 117 28.75 -11.61 -6.30
N VAL A 118 29.66 -10.63 -6.41
CA VAL A 118 29.92 -9.68 -5.31
C VAL A 118 28.63 -8.96 -4.91
N ARG A 119 27.86 -8.49 -5.88
CA ARG A 119 26.59 -7.79 -5.63
C ARG A 119 25.54 -8.68 -4.97
N ALA A 120 25.46 -9.95 -5.36
CA ALA A 120 24.57 -10.92 -4.72
C ALA A 120 24.92 -11.10 -3.24
N ASP A 121 26.22 -11.27 -2.92
CA ASP A 121 26.69 -11.43 -1.55
C ASP A 121 26.46 -10.18 -0.69
N GLU A 122 26.71 -8.99 -1.24
CA GLU A 122 26.43 -7.71 -0.59
C GLU A 122 24.94 -7.60 -0.22
N LEU A 123 24.05 -7.87 -1.18
CA LEU A 123 22.60 -7.76 -0.97
C LEU A 123 22.09 -8.80 0.05
N LEU A 124 22.53 -10.07 -0.07
CA LEU A 124 22.15 -11.11 0.88
C LEU A 124 22.59 -10.78 2.31
N THR A 125 23.79 -10.22 2.46
CA THR A 125 24.33 -9.81 3.76
C THR A 125 23.56 -8.62 4.32
N ARG A 126 23.42 -7.57 3.52
CA ARG A 126 22.74 -6.31 3.92
C ARG A 126 21.32 -6.55 4.38
N PHE A 127 20.58 -7.45 3.70
CA PHE A 127 19.17 -7.70 3.97
C PHE A 127 18.91 -9.00 4.77
N GLY A 128 19.92 -9.50 5.51
CA GLY A 128 19.74 -10.57 6.50
C GLY A 128 19.37 -11.93 5.92
N LEU A 129 19.79 -12.23 4.68
CA LEU A 129 19.60 -13.54 4.02
C LEU A 129 20.89 -14.33 3.83
N ALA A 130 22.02 -13.87 4.40
CA ALA A 130 23.34 -14.51 4.23
C ALA A 130 23.35 -15.98 4.66
N GLU A 131 22.74 -16.31 5.82
CA GLU A 131 22.70 -17.69 6.34
C GLU A 131 21.84 -18.64 5.48
N ALA A 132 20.87 -18.08 4.76
CA ALA A 132 19.98 -18.83 3.89
C ALA A 132 20.42 -18.80 2.41
N ALA A 133 21.49 -18.07 2.08
CA ALA A 133 21.92 -17.77 0.72
C ALA A 133 22.05 -19.02 -0.18
N ASP A 134 22.56 -20.12 0.37
CA ASP A 134 22.86 -21.36 -0.35
C ASP A 134 21.76 -22.43 -0.22
N ARG A 135 20.61 -22.07 0.40
CA ARG A 135 19.41 -22.91 0.46
C ARG A 135 18.53 -22.67 -0.77
N LEU A 136 17.82 -23.71 -1.21
CA LEU A 136 16.82 -23.58 -2.29
C LEU A 136 15.69 -22.66 -1.85
N VAL A 137 15.27 -21.73 -2.73
CA VAL A 137 14.24 -20.71 -2.43
C VAL A 137 12.90 -21.34 -2.05
N ARG A 138 12.55 -22.51 -2.56
CA ARG A 138 11.35 -23.27 -2.15
C ARG A 138 11.30 -23.59 -0.65
N THR A 139 12.47 -23.58 0.04
CA THR A 139 12.57 -23.83 1.50
C THR A 139 12.52 -22.55 2.33
N TYR A 140 12.38 -21.39 1.70
CA TYR A 140 12.29 -20.11 2.39
C TYR A 140 10.88 -19.93 2.98
N SER A 141 10.81 -19.19 4.10
CA SER A 141 9.51 -18.67 4.57
C SER A 141 8.94 -17.66 3.56
N GLY A 142 7.65 -17.37 3.65
CA GLY A 142 7.02 -16.35 2.80
C GLY A 142 7.72 -14.99 2.89
N GLY A 143 8.06 -14.55 4.12
CA GLY A 143 8.79 -13.31 4.36
C GLY A 143 10.20 -13.32 3.77
N MET A 144 10.95 -14.43 3.92
CA MET A 144 12.28 -14.58 3.30
C MET A 144 12.21 -14.53 1.77
N ARG A 145 11.21 -15.20 1.18
CA ARG A 145 10.99 -15.19 -0.27
C ARG A 145 10.65 -13.79 -0.76
N ARG A 146 9.76 -13.08 -0.07
CA ARG A 146 9.38 -11.71 -0.42
C ARG A 146 10.57 -10.75 -0.29
N ARG A 147 11.39 -10.92 0.75
CA ARG A 147 12.63 -10.14 0.92
C ARG A 147 13.63 -10.43 -0.20
N LEU A 148 13.80 -11.69 -0.58
CA LEU A 148 14.64 -12.04 -1.72
C LEU A 148 14.16 -11.41 -3.03
N ASP A 149 12.85 -11.40 -3.28
CA ASP A 149 12.24 -10.77 -4.45
C ASP A 149 12.48 -9.25 -4.47
N LEU A 150 12.34 -8.59 -3.31
CA LEU A 150 12.65 -7.18 -3.17
C LEU A 150 14.13 -6.89 -3.50
N ILE A 151 15.06 -7.63 -2.89
CA ILE A 151 16.50 -7.40 -3.15
C ILE A 151 16.93 -7.80 -4.56
N ALA A 152 16.21 -8.71 -5.20
CA ALA A 152 16.38 -9.04 -6.61
C ALA A 152 16.16 -7.82 -7.51
N SER A 153 15.17 -6.99 -7.20
CA SER A 153 14.91 -5.73 -7.91
C SER A 153 16.01 -4.67 -7.71
N LEU A 154 16.88 -4.84 -6.71
CA LEU A 154 17.98 -3.93 -6.35
C LEU A 154 19.34 -4.33 -6.91
N VAL A 155 19.42 -5.42 -7.66
CA VAL A 155 20.70 -5.94 -8.18
C VAL A 155 21.43 -4.88 -9.01
N THR A 156 20.71 -4.04 -9.77
CA THR A 156 21.28 -2.97 -10.59
C THR A 156 21.49 -1.65 -9.85
N SER A 157 21.10 -1.55 -8.57
CA SER A 157 21.05 -0.27 -7.83
C SER A 157 20.24 0.81 -8.58
N PRO A 158 18.98 0.55 -8.91
CA PRO A 158 18.18 1.45 -9.71
C PRO A 158 17.86 2.75 -8.94
N PRO A 159 17.81 3.93 -9.61
CA PRO A 159 17.39 5.18 -8.98
C PRO A 159 15.88 5.21 -8.65
N VAL A 160 15.07 4.36 -9.28
CA VAL A 160 13.63 4.27 -9.04
C VAL A 160 13.23 2.82 -8.78
N LEU A 161 12.45 2.61 -7.73
CA LEU A 161 11.94 1.30 -7.32
C LEU A 161 10.41 1.30 -7.30
N PHE A 162 9.80 0.35 -7.99
CA PHE A 162 8.37 0.07 -7.95
C PHE A 162 8.10 -1.14 -7.08
N LEU A 163 7.19 -0.99 -6.09
CA LEU A 163 6.75 -2.04 -5.20
C LEU A 163 5.23 -2.21 -5.32
N ASP A 164 4.79 -3.31 -5.92
CA ASP A 164 3.36 -3.58 -6.09
C ASP A 164 2.87 -4.50 -4.96
N GLU A 165 2.20 -3.91 -3.96
CA GLU A 165 1.68 -4.55 -2.75
C GLU A 165 2.75 -5.39 -2.01
N PRO A 166 3.86 -4.77 -1.54
CA PRO A 166 5.03 -5.51 -1.08
C PRO A 166 4.81 -6.35 0.18
N THR A 167 3.80 -6.06 0.99
CA THR A 167 3.57 -6.72 2.28
C THR A 167 2.31 -7.59 2.33
N THR A 168 1.60 -7.74 1.21
CA THR A 168 0.40 -8.57 1.14
C THR A 168 0.70 -10.02 1.50
N GLY A 169 -0.08 -10.59 2.42
CA GLY A 169 0.05 -11.97 2.88
C GLY A 169 1.22 -12.25 3.84
N LEU A 170 1.92 -11.21 4.29
CA LEU A 170 2.99 -11.36 5.28
C LEU A 170 2.48 -11.21 6.71
N ASP A 171 3.13 -11.93 7.63
CA ASP A 171 2.97 -11.74 9.06
C ASP A 171 3.48 -10.36 9.53
N PRO A 172 3.06 -9.85 10.71
CA PRO A 172 3.43 -8.51 11.18
C PRO A 172 4.94 -8.28 11.26
N ARG A 173 5.73 -9.31 11.65
CA ARG A 173 7.18 -9.19 11.76
C ARG A 173 7.83 -9.06 10.39
N SER A 174 7.46 -9.93 9.45
CA SER A 174 7.96 -9.87 8.07
C SER A 174 7.58 -8.56 7.38
N ARG A 175 6.38 -8.02 7.66
CA ARG A 175 5.95 -6.72 7.17
C ARG A 175 6.85 -5.60 7.68
N GLN A 176 7.15 -5.58 8.98
CA GLN A 176 8.06 -4.60 9.58
C GLN A 176 9.46 -4.63 8.93
N GLU A 177 10.02 -5.83 8.69
CA GLU A 177 11.31 -6.01 8.04
C GLU A 177 11.34 -5.46 6.60
N ILE A 178 10.24 -5.57 5.85
CA ILE A 178 10.09 -4.93 4.52
C ILE A 178 10.01 -3.40 4.66
N TRP A 179 9.26 -2.88 5.61
CA TRP A 179 9.15 -1.44 5.84
C TRP A 179 10.50 -0.81 6.19
N ASP A 180 11.26 -1.43 7.07
CA ASP A 180 12.59 -0.97 7.44
C ASP A 180 13.54 -0.97 6.22
N THR A 181 13.43 -2.00 5.37
CA THR A 181 14.16 -2.08 4.10
C THR A 181 13.80 -0.93 3.15
N VAL A 182 12.52 -0.62 2.99
CA VAL A 182 12.05 0.48 2.11
C VAL A 182 12.58 1.82 2.60
N LYS A 183 12.52 2.08 3.91
CA LYS A 183 13.08 3.30 4.52
C LYS A 183 14.58 3.43 4.27
N GLU A 184 15.35 2.37 4.53
CA GLU A 184 16.79 2.36 4.30
C GLU A 184 17.15 2.67 2.83
N LEU A 185 16.34 2.20 1.88
CA LEU A 185 16.54 2.48 0.45
C LEU A 185 16.25 3.94 0.11
N ALA A 186 15.19 4.52 0.65
CA ALA A 186 14.82 5.90 0.45
C ALA A 186 15.86 6.84 1.07
N ASP A 187 16.33 6.57 2.30
CA ASP A 187 17.41 7.31 2.97
C ASP A 187 18.71 7.23 2.16
N GLY A 188 18.93 6.14 1.42
CA GLY A 188 20.01 5.97 0.46
C GLY A 188 19.83 6.72 -0.87
N GLY A 189 18.72 7.47 -1.05
CA GLY A 189 18.43 8.27 -2.24
C GLY A 189 17.66 7.55 -3.34
N THR A 190 17.19 6.32 -3.13
CA THR A 190 16.33 5.62 -4.08
C THR A 190 14.91 6.20 -4.00
N THR A 191 14.34 6.56 -5.14
CA THR A 191 12.93 6.94 -5.22
C THR A 191 12.07 5.69 -5.19
N VAL A 192 11.06 5.64 -4.33
CA VAL A 192 10.17 4.48 -4.20
C VAL A 192 8.73 4.88 -4.53
N LEU A 193 8.09 4.17 -5.44
CA LEU A 193 6.65 4.17 -5.62
C LEU A 193 6.10 2.83 -5.15
N LEU A 194 5.36 2.84 -4.04
CA LEU A 194 4.71 1.64 -3.53
C LEU A 194 3.20 1.72 -3.77
N THR A 195 2.60 0.62 -4.21
CA THR A 195 1.15 0.48 -4.19
C THR A 195 0.74 -0.29 -2.96
N THR A 196 -0.35 0.12 -2.33
CA THR A 196 -0.89 -0.58 -1.18
C THR A 196 -2.40 -0.37 -1.05
N GLN A 197 -3.06 -1.30 -0.39
CA GLN A 197 -4.41 -1.16 0.13
C GLN A 197 -4.40 -1.00 1.66
N TYR A 198 -3.24 -1.15 2.30
CA TYR A 198 -3.07 -1.02 3.75
C TYR A 198 -2.69 0.42 4.09
N LEU A 199 -3.60 1.11 4.75
CA LEU A 199 -3.43 2.52 5.12
C LEU A 199 -2.29 2.72 6.11
N GLU A 200 -2.07 1.77 7.03
CA GLU A 200 -0.94 1.78 7.97
C GLU A 200 0.43 1.78 7.24
N GLU A 201 0.54 1.02 6.13
CA GLU A 201 1.76 0.98 5.33
C GLU A 201 2.05 2.34 4.68
N ALA A 202 1.02 2.96 4.08
CA ALA A 202 1.13 4.28 3.49
C ALA A 202 1.47 5.34 4.55
N ASP A 203 0.81 5.31 5.71
CA ASP A 203 1.04 6.25 6.81
C ASP A 203 2.46 6.19 7.37
N ARG A 204 3.02 4.99 7.40
CA ARG A 204 4.34 4.75 8.00
C ARG A 204 5.50 5.01 7.07
N LEU A 205 5.33 4.79 5.78
CA LEU A 205 6.40 4.79 4.79
C LEU A 205 6.41 6.00 3.89
N ALA A 206 5.25 6.53 3.52
CA ALA A 206 5.16 7.51 2.45
C ALA A 206 5.45 8.93 2.92
N ASP A 207 6.27 9.65 2.17
CA ASP A 207 6.43 11.10 2.27
C ASP A 207 5.22 11.80 1.66
N ASP A 208 4.70 11.26 0.55
CA ASP A 208 3.48 11.69 -0.12
C ASP A 208 2.60 10.49 -0.46
N ILE A 209 1.28 10.68 -0.37
CA ILE A 209 0.27 9.69 -0.75
C ILE A 209 -0.56 10.24 -1.91
N VAL A 210 -0.82 9.40 -2.89
CA VAL A 210 -1.83 9.63 -3.92
C VAL A 210 -2.94 8.60 -3.71
N VAL A 211 -4.12 9.08 -3.31
CA VAL A 211 -5.30 8.24 -3.17
C VAL A 211 -5.96 8.08 -4.52
N VAL A 212 -6.06 6.84 -4.99
CA VAL A 212 -6.65 6.51 -6.30
C VAL A 212 -7.95 5.77 -6.10
N ASP A 213 -8.98 6.24 -6.78
CA ASP A 213 -10.25 5.55 -6.88
C ASP A 213 -10.76 5.58 -8.33
N HIS A 214 -11.29 4.43 -8.80
CA HIS A 214 -11.81 4.28 -10.17
C HIS A 214 -10.90 4.82 -11.28
N GLY A 215 -9.57 4.68 -11.12
CA GLY A 215 -8.56 5.07 -12.11
C GLY A 215 -8.17 6.56 -12.12
N SER A 216 -8.63 7.33 -11.14
CA SER A 216 -8.32 8.76 -10.98
C SER A 216 -7.72 9.05 -9.60
N ALA A 217 -6.83 10.03 -9.51
CA ALA A 217 -6.38 10.56 -8.22
C ALA A 217 -7.49 11.41 -7.59
N ILE A 218 -7.90 11.08 -6.35
CA ILE A 218 -8.95 11.82 -5.63
C ILE A 218 -8.39 12.69 -4.50
N ALA A 219 -7.18 12.38 -4.01
CA ALA A 219 -6.45 13.23 -3.07
C ALA A 219 -4.94 12.97 -3.21
N THR A 220 -4.14 14.01 -2.93
CA THR A 220 -2.67 13.95 -2.97
C THR A 220 -2.07 14.82 -1.86
N GLY A 221 -1.05 14.33 -1.20
CA GLY A 221 -0.27 15.07 -0.20
C GLY A 221 0.36 14.19 0.87
N PRO A 222 1.15 14.80 1.76
CA PRO A 222 1.71 14.11 2.91
C PRO A 222 0.61 13.52 3.81
N PRO A 223 0.87 12.35 4.48
CA PRO A 223 -0.10 11.69 5.34
C PRO A 223 -0.77 12.63 6.36
N ASP A 224 0.02 13.44 7.05
CA ASP A 224 -0.48 14.36 8.07
C ASP A 224 -1.39 15.46 7.50
N ARG A 225 -1.08 15.93 6.27
CA ARG A 225 -1.91 16.91 5.59
C ARG A 225 -3.27 16.33 5.17
N LEU A 226 -3.26 15.08 4.69
CA LEU A 226 -4.50 14.37 4.33
C LEU A 226 -5.36 14.13 5.58
N LYS A 227 -4.77 13.73 6.71
CA LYS A 227 -5.48 13.58 7.98
C LYS A 227 -6.05 14.91 8.48
N ALA A 228 -5.26 15.99 8.44
CA ALA A 228 -5.70 17.30 8.90
C ALA A 228 -6.87 17.87 8.06
N ALA A 229 -7.03 17.42 6.80
CA ALA A 229 -8.10 17.89 5.92
C ALA A 229 -9.50 17.45 6.34
N ILE A 230 -9.63 16.39 7.16
CA ILE A 230 -10.94 15.89 7.64
C ILE A 230 -11.24 16.28 9.11
N GLY A 231 -10.30 16.96 9.78
CA GLY A 231 -10.46 17.38 11.18
C GLY A 231 -10.23 16.25 12.19
N SER A 232 -10.08 16.60 13.46
CA SER A 232 -9.92 15.64 14.57
C SER A 232 -11.26 15.17 15.10
N GLN A 233 -11.32 13.94 15.58
CA GLN A 233 -12.50 13.41 16.28
C GLN A 233 -12.38 13.71 17.77
N VAL A 234 -13.37 14.40 18.31
CA VAL A 234 -13.55 14.62 19.74
C VAL A 234 -14.67 13.74 20.23
N SER A 235 -14.44 12.91 21.23
CA SER A 235 -15.47 12.08 21.86
C SER A 235 -15.51 12.31 23.36
N VAL A 236 -16.72 12.43 23.90
CA VAL A 236 -16.98 12.59 25.33
C VAL A 236 -18.00 11.56 25.75
N THR A 237 -17.60 10.65 26.63
CA THR A 237 -18.52 9.67 27.24
C THR A 237 -18.97 10.20 28.59
N LEU A 238 -20.27 10.17 28.84
CA LEU A 238 -20.90 10.78 30.00
C LEU A 238 -21.24 9.75 31.10
N ALA A 239 -21.14 10.16 32.34
CA ALA A 239 -21.59 9.35 33.47
C ALA A 239 -23.10 9.12 33.46
N THR A 240 -23.87 10.13 32.98
CA THR A 240 -25.35 10.08 32.91
C THR A 240 -25.87 10.57 31.58
N PRO A 241 -26.96 9.97 31.02
CA PRO A 241 -27.48 10.37 29.71
C PRO A 241 -28.14 11.76 29.69
N GLY A 242 -28.48 12.32 30.86
CA GLY A 242 -29.17 13.63 30.94
C GLY A 242 -28.35 14.82 30.44
N GLN A 243 -27.04 14.65 30.26
CA GLN A 243 -26.16 15.73 29.83
C GLN A 243 -25.75 15.63 28.35
N LEU A 244 -26.26 14.66 27.58
CA LEU A 244 -25.88 14.47 26.16
C LEU A 244 -26.15 15.69 25.30
N ALA A 245 -27.32 16.33 25.45
CA ALA A 245 -27.68 17.49 24.65
C ALA A 245 -26.80 18.72 24.97
N SER A 246 -26.54 19.00 26.24
CA SER A 246 -25.64 20.10 26.65
C SER A 246 -24.21 19.87 26.18
N THR A 247 -23.73 18.66 26.29
CA THR A 247 -22.40 18.28 25.80
C THR A 247 -22.30 18.45 24.28
N ALA A 248 -23.32 18.06 23.53
CA ALA A 248 -23.36 18.25 22.08
C ALA A 248 -23.24 19.73 21.69
N VAL A 249 -23.95 20.63 22.40
CA VAL A 249 -23.88 22.08 22.16
C VAL A 249 -22.45 22.62 22.45
N VAL A 250 -21.87 22.22 23.58
CA VAL A 250 -20.50 22.64 23.95
C VAL A 250 -19.48 22.18 22.91
N LEU A 251 -19.54 20.91 22.52
CA LEU A 251 -18.60 20.35 21.56
C LEU A 251 -18.76 21.01 20.18
N SER A 252 -19.98 21.19 19.68
CA SER A 252 -20.22 21.86 18.40
C SER A 252 -19.72 23.30 18.39
N ALA A 253 -19.90 24.04 19.49
CA ALA A 253 -19.42 25.41 19.62
C ALA A 253 -17.89 25.51 19.59
N MET A 254 -17.18 24.56 20.23
CA MET A 254 -15.73 24.53 20.29
C MET A 254 -15.07 24.05 18.99
N THR A 255 -15.73 23.12 18.30
CA THR A 255 -15.11 22.39 17.18
C THR A 255 -15.56 22.92 15.81
N GLY A 256 -16.68 23.64 15.78
CA GLY A 256 -17.33 24.08 14.54
C GLY A 256 -17.95 22.93 13.73
N GLY A 257 -18.04 21.72 14.32
CA GLY A 257 -18.60 20.54 13.69
C GLY A 257 -19.95 20.13 14.24
N ASP A 258 -20.64 19.23 13.55
CA ASP A 258 -21.93 18.68 13.97
C ASP A 258 -21.74 17.52 14.95
N ALA A 259 -22.45 17.59 16.10
CA ALA A 259 -22.37 16.57 17.12
C ALA A 259 -23.26 15.37 16.79
N GLN A 260 -22.66 14.18 16.82
CA GLN A 260 -23.36 12.90 16.79
C GLN A 260 -23.54 12.38 18.22
N VAL A 261 -24.76 12.00 18.56
CA VAL A 261 -25.10 11.55 19.92
C VAL A 261 -25.48 10.08 19.88
N ASP A 262 -24.70 9.26 20.57
CA ASP A 262 -25.02 7.86 20.85
C ASP A 262 -25.58 7.76 22.26
N VAL A 263 -26.91 7.54 22.34
CA VAL A 263 -27.62 7.45 23.64
C VAL A 263 -27.30 6.14 24.36
N ALA A 264 -27.07 5.05 23.64
CA ALA A 264 -26.81 3.74 24.23
C ALA A 264 -25.43 3.73 24.92
N GLU A 265 -24.43 4.24 24.23
CA GLU A 265 -23.04 4.36 24.75
C GLU A 265 -22.85 5.63 25.59
N ARG A 266 -23.84 6.50 25.68
CA ARG A 266 -23.77 7.80 26.39
C ARG A 266 -22.61 8.67 25.89
N THR A 267 -22.31 8.62 24.61
CA THR A 267 -21.17 9.29 23.98
C THR A 267 -21.63 10.36 23.00
N VAL A 268 -20.97 11.50 23.06
CA VAL A 268 -21.09 12.56 22.06
C VAL A 268 -19.80 12.64 21.27
N THR A 269 -19.89 12.53 19.96
CA THR A 269 -18.74 12.56 19.06
C THR A 269 -18.89 13.73 18.08
N VAL A 270 -17.83 14.49 17.86
CA VAL A 270 -17.78 15.59 16.89
C VAL A 270 -16.50 15.47 16.06
N LEU A 271 -16.62 15.65 14.74
CA LEU A 271 -15.47 15.93 13.89
C LEU A 271 -15.22 17.44 13.90
N THR A 272 -14.00 17.87 14.22
CA THR A 272 -13.65 19.30 14.16
C THR A 272 -13.69 19.79 12.71
N ALA A 273 -13.97 21.05 12.51
CA ALA A 273 -13.77 21.66 11.20
C ALA A 273 -12.30 21.53 10.76
N PRO A 274 -12.02 21.41 9.46
CA PRO A 274 -10.64 21.34 8.94
C PRO A 274 -9.76 22.48 9.48
N GLY A 275 -8.58 22.12 9.99
CA GLY A 275 -7.64 23.09 10.56
C GLY A 275 -7.93 23.53 11.99
N VAL A 276 -9.03 23.09 12.60
CA VAL A 276 -9.33 23.33 14.01
C VAL A 276 -8.65 22.29 14.88
N SER A 277 -7.74 22.77 15.74
CA SER A 277 -7.05 21.92 16.73
C SER A 277 -7.69 22.10 18.10
N VAL A 278 -8.19 21.02 18.68
CA VAL A 278 -8.74 21.01 20.03
C VAL A 278 -7.71 20.43 21.00
N LEU A 279 -7.29 21.26 21.97
CA LEU A 279 -6.42 20.82 23.03
C LEU A 279 -7.26 20.20 24.16
N LEU A 280 -6.92 18.98 24.57
CA LEU A 280 -7.60 18.26 25.63
C LEU A 280 -7.78 19.09 26.92
N PRO A 281 -6.76 19.85 27.44
CA PRO A 281 -6.95 20.68 28.62
C PRO A 281 -7.97 21.81 28.45
N SER A 282 -8.12 22.33 27.24
CA SER A 282 -9.12 23.37 26.95
C SER A 282 -10.53 22.78 26.90
N LEU A 283 -10.64 21.61 26.28
CA LEU A 283 -11.90 20.87 26.20
C LEU A 283 -12.42 20.51 27.60
N VAL A 284 -11.56 19.96 28.48
CA VAL A 284 -11.96 19.60 29.86
C VAL A 284 -12.45 20.85 30.62
N ARG A 285 -11.76 21.98 30.50
CA ARG A 285 -12.18 23.24 31.18
C ARG A 285 -13.55 23.73 30.70
N GLU A 286 -13.86 23.64 29.43
CA GLU A 286 -15.15 24.04 28.89
C GLU A 286 -16.28 23.10 29.34
N LEU A 287 -15.99 21.78 29.38
CA LEU A 287 -16.95 20.80 29.91
C LEU A 287 -17.22 21.04 31.40
N ASP A 288 -16.17 21.29 32.22
CA ASP A 288 -16.32 21.62 33.63
C ASP A 288 -17.12 22.92 33.81
N GLY A 289 -16.82 23.97 33.02
CA GLY A 289 -17.55 25.23 33.05
C GLY A 289 -19.04 25.08 32.67
N ALA A 290 -19.38 24.11 31.84
CA ALA A 290 -20.75 23.76 31.49
C ALA A 290 -21.43 22.79 32.48
N GLY A 291 -20.73 22.38 33.54
CA GLY A 291 -21.23 21.43 34.54
C GLY A 291 -21.40 20.00 33.97
N VAL A 292 -20.68 19.64 32.94
CA VAL A 292 -20.72 18.32 32.32
C VAL A 292 -19.82 17.36 33.09
N VAL A 293 -20.37 16.24 33.58
CA VAL A 293 -19.61 15.19 34.26
C VAL A 293 -19.22 14.14 33.22
N ALA A 294 -18.05 14.28 32.63
CA ALA A 294 -17.50 13.32 31.70
C ALA A 294 -16.88 12.12 32.42
N GLN A 295 -17.17 10.92 31.93
CA GLN A 295 -16.53 9.67 32.37
C GLN A 295 -15.22 9.46 31.62
N ASP A 296 -15.20 9.78 30.31
CA ASP A 296 -14.03 9.72 29.44
C ASP A 296 -14.06 10.88 28.44
N VAL A 297 -12.90 11.40 28.11
CA VAL A 297 -12.72 12.48 27.11
C VAL A 297 -11.53 12.12 26.24
N ALA A 298 -11.75 11.97 24.94
CA ALA A 298 -10.72 11.64 23.99
C ALA A 298 -10.71 12.63 22.82
N VAL A 299 -9.50 13.02 22.42
CA VAL A 299 -9.26 13.71 21.16
C VAL A 299 -8.43 12.80 20.28
N ARG A 300 -9.02 12.29 19.20
CA ARG A 300 -8.38 11.35 18.30
C ARG A 300 -8.01 12.05 17.02
N THR A 301 -6.72 12.00 16.68
CA THR A 301 -6.26 12.40 15.35
C THR A 301 -6.85 11.41 14.32
N PRO A 302 -7.40 11.88 13.20
CA PRO A 302 -7.90 11.00 12.16
C PRO A 302 -6.83 10.05 11.66
N SER A 303 -7.24 8.85 11.34
CA SER A 303 -6.43 7.89 10.62
C SER A 303 -6.55 8.12 9.10
N LEU A 304 -5.68 7.50 8.31
CA LEU A 304 -5.88 7.47 6.86
C LEU A 304 -7.13 6.67 6.45
N ASP A 305 -7.60 5.73 7.32
CA ASP A 305 -8.89 5.05 7.13
C ASP A 305 -10.05 6.04 7.13
N ASP A 306 -10.04 6.99 8.08
CA ASP A 306 -11.05 8.04 8.16
C ASP A 306 -11.00 8.95 6.92
N VAL A 307 -9.79 9.30 6.44
CA VAL A 307 -9.58 10.06 5.19
C VAL A 307 -10.18 9.32 4.00
N PHE A 308 -9.87 8.03 3.86
CA PHE A 308 -10.31 7.22 2.75
C PHE A 308 -11.84 7.08 2.74
N LEU A 309 -12.47 6.83 3.88
CA LEU A 309 -13.92 6.74 4.03
C LEU A 309 -14.59 8.06 3.69
N ALA A 310 -14.07 9.19 4.16
CA ALA A 310 -14.60 10.52 3.84
C ALA A 310 -14.53 10.83 2.34
N LEU A 311 -13.43 10.50 1.67
CA LEU A 311 -13.23 10.78 0.25
C LEU A 311 -14.05 9.86 -0.68
N THR A 312 -14.28 8.60 -0.29
CA THR A 312 -15.01 7.62 -1.12
C THR A 312 -16.50 7.58 -0.86
N GLY A 313 -17.01 8.36 0.11
CA GLY A 313 -18.45 8.39 0.47
C GLY A 313 -18.97 7.09 1.11
N ARG A 314 -18.07 6.19 1.52
CA ARG A 314 -18.42 4.98 2.26
C ARG A 314 -18.46 5.31 3.75
N SER A 315 -19.63 5.72 4.23
CA SER A 315 -19.87 5.88 5.68
C SER A 315 -19.60 4.58 6.40
N GLY A 316 -18.82 4.66 7.49
CA GLY A 316 -18.30 3.52 8.21
C GLY A 316 -19.36 2.51 8.66
N GLY A 317 -19.35 1.36 8.00
CA GLY A 317 -19.81 0.12 8.60
C GLY A 317 -18.64 -0.48 9.38
N ALA A 318 -18.94 -1.05 10.55
CA ALA A 318 -17.99 -1.69 11.45
C ALA A 318 -16.98 -2.60 10.72
N PRO A 319 -15.77 -2.83 11.29
CA PRO A 319 -14.77 -3.68 10.67
C PRO A 319 -15.39 -5.04 10.37
N ALA A 320 -15.36 -5.43 9.11
CA ALA A 320 -15.76 -6.78 8.72
C ALA A 320 -14.84 -7.77 9.45
N GLU A 321 -15.41 -8.53 10.36
CA GLU A 321 -14.76 -9.68 10.96
C GLU A 321 -14.14 -10.54 9.85
N ALA A 322 -12.88 -10.85 10.01
CA ALA A 322 -12.16 -11.77 9.14
C ALA A 322 -12.96 -13.07 9.06
N GLY A 323 -13.61 -13.30 7.93
CA GLY A 323 -14.36 -14.52 7.67
C GLY A 323 -13.46 -15.74 7.82
N ALA A 324 -13.85 -16.62 8.70
CA ALA A 324 -13.26 -17.93 8.85
C ALA A 324 -13.23 -18.67 7.50
N PRO A 325 -12.21 -19.50 7.24
CA PRO A 325 -12.15 -20.26 6.00
C PRO A 325 -13.33 -21.22 5.95
N ALA A 326 -14.10 -21.17 4.86
CA ALA A 326 -15.15 -22.14 4.56
C ALA A 326 -14.52 -23.52 4.39
N GLU A 327 -14.84 -24.43 5.30
CA GLU A 327 -14.58 -25.86 5.14
C GLU A 327 -15.33 -26.36 3.90
N ALA A 328 -14.59 -26.71 2.85
CA ALA A 328 -15.10 -27.44 1.71
C ALA A 328 -15.13 -28.93 2.09
N GLY A 329 -16.21 -29.34 2.74
CA GLY A 329 -16.60 -30.71 2.89
C GLY A 329 -17.65 -31.06 1.84
N ALA A 330 -17.28 -31.83 0.82
CA ALA A 330 -18.18 -32.72 0.13
C ALA A 330 -17.36 -33.70 -0.73
N SER A 331 -17.11 -34.85 -0.15
CA SER A 331 -16.75 -36.09 -0.85
C SER A 331 -17.86 -36.46 -1.85
N ALA A 332 -17.50 -36.53 -3.14
CA ALA A 332 -18.27 -37.21 -4.14
C ALA A 332 -17.56 -38.54 -4.43
N GLU A 333 -18.21 -39.62 -4.06
CA GLU A 333 -17.86 -41.01 -4.48
C GLU A 333 -17.89 -41.11 -6.01
N PRO A 334 -16.96 -41.85 -6.63
CA PRO A 334 -17.08 -42.20 -8.05
C PRO A 334 -18.02 -43.39 -8.22
N ALA A 335 -19.02 -43.21 -9.07
CA ALA A 335 -19.92 -44.27 -9.52
C ALA A 335 -19.16 -45.35 -10.28
N GLU A 336 -19.36 -46.61 -9.87
CA GLU A 336 -18.95 -47.79 -10.60
C GLU A 336 -19.62 -47.84 -11.99
N VAL A 337 -18.81 -47.88 -13.04
CA VAL A 337 -19.25 -48.24 -14.39
C VAL A 337 -18.91 -49.67 -14.62
N GLY A 338 -19.98 -50.50 -14.72
CA GLY A 338 -19.94 -51.88 -15.01
C GLY A 338 -19.25 -52.23 -16.34
N GLY A 339 -18.43 -53.26 -16.30
CA GLY A 339 -17.75 -53.79 -17.45
C GLY A 339 -18.72 -54.50 -18.44
N PRO A 340 -18.38 -54.53 -19.70
CA PRO A 340 -19.06 -55.42 -20.66
C PRO A 340 -18.40 -56.78 -20.73
N THR A 341 -19.27 -57.73 -20.71
CA THR A 341 -19.12 -59.16 -20.90
C THR A 341 -18.40 -59.56 -22.20
N GLU A 342 -17.56 -60.59 -22.11
CA GLU A 342 -17.02 -61.37 -23.24
C GLU A 342 -18.09 -62.00 -24.10
N ALA A 343 -17.88 -61.97 -25.39
CA ALA A 343 -18.23 -63.03 -26.37
C ALA A 343 -17.61 -62.60 -27.72
N GLY A 344 -16.75 -63.32 -28.31
CA GLY A 344 -16.76 -64.55 -28.93
C GLY A 344 -15.96 -64.49 -30.22
N ARG A 345 -14.95 -65.34 -30.33
CA ARG A 345 -14.45 -66.17 -31.47
C ARG A 345 -14.50 -65.69 -32.93
N ALA A 346 -13.33 -65.91 -33.52
CA ALA A 346 -13.04 -66.53 -34.82
C ALA A 346 -12.72 -65.58 -36.01
N ALA A 347 -11.54 -65.57 -36.47
CA ALA A 347 -10.86 -66.12 -37.64
C ALA A 347 -9.50 -65.50 -37.77
#